data_9d85537ff8c3d933105e6573c85ab961
#
_entry.id   9d85537ff8c3d933105e6573c85ab961
#
_cell.length_a   1.000
_cell.length_b   1.000
_cell.length_c   1.000
_cell.angle_alpha   90.00
_cell.angle_beta   90.00
_cell.angle_gamma   90.00
#
_symmetry.space_group_name_H-M   'P 1'
#
loop_
_entity.id
_entity.type
_entity.pdbx_description
1 polymer ?
#
loop_
_entity_poly.entity_id
_entity_poly.type
_entity_poly.pdbx_seq_one_letter_code
_entity_poly.pdbx_strand_id
1 'polypeptide(L)'
;MNTFTLGLIVVAYLLSLAYLGFLGYKKTTNTSDYLVGGRQMNPIVMALSYGATFISASAIVGFGGVAAAFGMGIQWLCFLNMFVGVVIAFIFFGLRTRRMGAKLNVSTFPQLLGRHFRSRNIQVFIAAVIFIGMPLYAAVVMKGGAVFIEQIFQIDFNVSLLIFTLVIAAYVIAGGMKGVMYTDALQGVIMFGCMLFLLFSLYQVLDMNFIEANKELTAIAPLVLEKFKALGHQGWTAMPITGSPQWYSLVTSLILGVGIGCLAQPQLVVRFMTVESSKQLNRGVFIGCFFLIITVGAIYHAGALSNLFFLKTEGAVATEVVQDIDKIIPYFINKAMPDWFAALFMLCILSASMSTLSSQFHTMGASVGSDIYGTYKPRSRNKLTNVIRLGVLFSILVSYIICYMLPHDIIARGTSIFMGICAAAFLPAYFCALYWKKATKQGVMASLWVGTIGSLFALVFLHQKESEALGICKALFGRDVLITTYPFPVIDPILFALPLSVLAIVVISLMTYRK
;
A
#
# COMPACT_ATOMS: atom_id res chain seq x y z
N MET A 1 27.35 -14.71 -3.76
CA MET A 1 27.98 -13.92 -2.64
C MET A 1 27.97 -14.76 -1.37
N ASN A 2 28.99 -14.68 -0.50
CA ASN A 2 29.00 -15.46 0.74
C ASN A 2 27.90 -14.96 1.71
N THR A 3 27.18 -15.87 2.36
CA THR A 3 26.13 -15.59 3.35
C THR A 3 26.60 -14.64 4.46
N PHE A 4 27.87 -14.74 4.84
CA PHE A 4 28.49 -13.83 5.81
C PHE A 4 28.52 -12.37 5.33
N THR A 5 28.93 -12.13 4.07
CA THR A 5 28.94 -10.77 3.48
C THR A 5 27.53 -10.19 3.37
N LEU A 6 26.56 -11.03 2.98
CA LEU A 6 25.15 -10.65 2.93
C LEU A 6 24.63 -10.24 4.32
N GLY A 7 24.94 -11.05 5.35
CA GLY A 7 24.60 -10.74 6.73
C GLY A 7 25.21 -9.42 7.22
N LEU A 8 26.47 -9.15 6.89
CA LEU A 8 27.14 -7.89 7.24
C LEU A 8 26.45 -6.66 6.62
N ILE A 9 26.03 -6.75 5.36
CA ILE A 9 25.30 -5.69 4.65
C ILE A 9 23.96 -5.42 5.35
N VAL A 10 23.20 -6.45 5.70
CA VAL A 10 21.94 -6.32 6.41
C VAL A 10 22.14 -5.71 7.79
N VAL A 11 23.15 -6.15 8.55
CA VAL A 11 23.47 -5.57 9.87
C VAL A 11 23.83 -4.09 9.75
N ALA A 12 24.67 -3.70 8.79
CA ALA A 12 25.03 -2.31 8.55
C ALA A 12 23.79 -1.46 8.21
N TYR A 13 22.88 -1.99 7.39
CA TYR A 13 21.61 -1.34 7.08
C TYR A 13 20.74 -1.16 8.35
N LEU A 14 20.56 -2.21 9.14
CA LEU A 14 19.76 -2.16 10.37
C LEU A 14 20.36 -1.18 11.40
N LEU A 15 21.68 -1.15 11.53
CA LEU A 15 22.37 -0.17 12.40
C LEU A 15 22.15 1.27 11.92
N SER A 16 22.16 1.51 10.60
CA SER A 16 21.85 2.82 10.03
C SER A 16 20.40 3.25 10.35
N LEU A 17 19.43 2.33 10.23
CA LEU A 17 18.04 2.60 10.61
C LEU A 17 17.90 2.84 12.12
N ALA A 18 18.56 2.05 12.96
CA ALA A 18 18.56 2.23 14.41
C ALA A 18 19.13 3.61 14.81
N TYR A 19 20.22 4.04 14.16
CA TYR A 19 20.81 5.36 14.38
C TYR A 19 19.86 6.50 13.98
N LEU A 20 19.22 6.41 12.80
CA LEU A 20 18.25 7.42 12.35
C LEU A 20 16.99 7.43 13.23
N GLY A 21 16.51 6.26 13.63
CA GLY A 21 15.42 6.12 14.60
C GLY A 21 15.75 6.76 15.95
N PHE A 22 16.98 6.53 16.46
CA PHE A 22 17.46 7.16 17.69
C PHE A 22 17.56 8.69 17.58
N LEU A 23 18.06 9.20 16.44
CA LEU A 23 18.06 10.65 16.18
C LEU A 23 16.64 11.23 16.19
N GLY A 24 15.68 10.53 15.60
CA GLY A 24 14.27 10.90 15.63
C GLY A 24 13.72 10.90 17.06
N TYR A 25 14.01 9.84 17.82
CA TYR A 25 13.63 9.73 19.24
C TYR A 25 14.17 10.89 20.09
N LYS A 26 15.47 11.20 19.97
CA LYS A 26 16.11 12.31 20.70
C LYS A 26 15.47 13.66 20.38
N LYS A 27 15.00 13.88 19.14
CA LYS A 27 14.34 15.11 18.70
C LYS A 27 12.83 15.15 19.00
N THR A 28 12.25 14.07 19.54
CA THR A 28 10.83 13.98 19.85
C THR A 28 10.58 14.41 21.30
N THR A 29 10.16 15.66 21.49
CA THR A 29 10.00 16.27 22.83
C THR A 29 8.53 16.35 23.28
N ASN A 30 7.57 16.30 22.37
CA ASN A 30 6.15 16.46 22.67
C ASN A 30 5.26 15.54 21.81
N THR A 31 3.95 15.45 22.11
CA THR A 31 3.00 14.59 21.37
C THR A 31 2.85 14.99 19.91
N SER A 32 2.97 16.29 19.56
CA SER A 32 2.96 16.75 18.18
C SER A 32 4.19 16.27 17.42
N ASP A 33 5.37 16.27 18.08
CA ASP A 33 6.58 15.68 17.49
C ASP A 33 6.39 14.19 17.21
N TYR A 34 5.78 13.48 18.16
CA TYR A 34 5.54 12.04 18.04
C TYR A 34 4.56 11.70 16.91
N LEU A 35 3.48 12.48 16.73
CA LEU A 35 2.41 12.17 15.78
C LEU A 35 2.59 12.79 14.39
N VAL A 36 3.18 14.00 14.29
CA VAL A 36 3.31 14.74 13.00
C VAL A 36 4.68 15.41 12.82
N GLY A 37 5.70 14.94 13.54
CA GLY A 37 7.07 15.46 13.40
C GLY A 37 7.23 16.93 13.79
N GLY A 38 6.35 17.49 14.62
CA GLY A 38 6.35 18.90 15.00
C GLY A 38 5.99 19.87 13.86
N ARG A 39 5.53 19.38 12.72
CA ARG A 39 5.19 20.14 11.50
C ARG A 39 6.36 20.93 10.88
N GLN A 40 7.59 20.49 11.11
CA GLN A 40 8.82 21.17 10.68
C GLN A 40 9.74 20.25 9.86
N MET A 41 9.15 19.23 9.21
CA MET A 41 9.92 18.28 8.41
C MET A 41 10.44 18.91 7.12
N ASN A 42 11.67 18.57 6.77
CA ASN A 42 12.25 18.98 5.49
C ASN A 42 11.42 18.45 4.31
N PRO A 43 11.12 19.25 3.27
CA PRO A 43 10.29 18.85 2.15
C PRO A 43 10.84 17.65 1.36
N ILE A 44 12.16 17.51 1.24
CA ILE A 44 12.78 16.35 0.56
C ILE A 44 12.56 15.08 1.40
N VAL A 45 12.82 15.16 2.72
CA VAL A 45 12.56 14.04 3.63
C VAL A 45 11.09 13.64 3.61
N MET A 46 10.17 14.61 3.58
CA MET A 46 8.74 14.33 3.50
C MET A 46 8.37 13.66 2.17
N ALA A 47 8.89 14.14 1.04
CA ALA A 47 8.58 13.57 -0.27
C ALA A 47 9.14 12.15 -0.44
N LEU A 48 10.39 11.90 0.00
CA LEU A 48 10.99 10.57 0.01
C LEU A 48 10.26 9.62 0.98
N SER A 49 9.93 10.10 2.20
CA SER A 49 9.13 9.32 3.15
C SER A 49 7.73 9.01 2.61
N TYR A 50 7.08 9.96 1.93
CA TYR A 50 5.80 9.71 1.28
C TYR A 50 5.92 8.63 0.21
N GLY A 51 6.89 8.76 -0.72
CA GLY A 51 7.14 7.79 -1.77
C GLY A 51 7.50 6.42 -1.23
N ALA A 52 8.44 6.34 -0.28
CA ALA A 52 8.85 5.09 0.34
C ALA A 52 7.71 4.37 1.09
N THR A 53 6.84 5.14 1.78
CA THR A 53 5.65 4.55 2.43
C THR A 53 4.57 4.12 1.44
N PHE A 54 4.45 4.84 0.32
CA PHE A 54 3.49 4.52 -0.72
C PHE A 54 3.88 3.23 -1.47
N ILE A 55 5.17 3.06 -1.78
CA ILE A 55 5.71 1.89 -2.46
C ILE A 55 6.14 0.85 -1.43
N SER A 56 5.31 -0.15 -1.23
CA SER A 56 5.57 -1.27 -0.33
C SER A 56 6.22 -2.46 -1.04
N ALA A 57 6.63 -3.48 -0.28
CA ALA A 57 7.01 -4.77 -0.86
C ALA A 57 5.87 -5.37 -1.71
N SER A 58 4.61 -5.11 -1.37
CA SER A 58 3.47 -5.53 -2.20
C SER A 58 3.53 -4.93 -3.60
N ALA A 59 3.94 -3.66 -3.74
CA ALA A 59 4.08 -3.01 -5.03
C ALA A 59 5.22 -3.63 -5.87
N ILE A 60 6.28 -4.10 -5.22
CA ILE A 60 7.45 -4.67 -5.90
C ILE A 60 7.23 -6.16 -6.18
N VAL A 61 6.94 -6.95 -5.16
CA VAL A 61 6.82 -8.40 -5.27
C VAL A 61 5.47 -8.78 -5.88
N GLY A 62 4.36 -8.36 -5.27
CA GLY A 62 3.01 -8.74 -5.69
C GLY A 62 2.64 -8.17 -7.05
N PHE A 63 2.73 -6.84 -7.24
CA PHE A 63 2.36 -6.24 -8.53
C PHE A 63 3.40 -6.48 -9.62
N GLY A 64 4.68 -6.69 -9.27
CA GLY A 64 5.69 -7.17 -10.20
C GLY A 64 5.37 -8.57 -10.73
N GLY A 65 4.93 -9.49 -9.85
CA GLY A 65 4.42 -10.80 -10.22
C GLY A 65 3.14 -10.74 -11.07
N VAL A 66 2.22 -9.83 -10.74
CA VAL A 66 1.04 -9.54 -11.59
C VAL A 66 1.47 -9.08 -12.99
N ALA A 67 2.51 -8.25 -13.11
CA ALA A 67 3.04 -7.84 -14.42
C ALA A 67 3.60 -9.03 -15.21
N ALA A 68 4.25 -9.99 -14.55
CA ALA A 68 4.69 -11.23 -15.17
C ALA A 68 3.53 -12.08 -15.67
N ALA A 69 2.45 -12.19 -14.88
CA ALA A 69 1.30 -13.01 -15.21
C ALA A 69 0.34 -12.35 -16.22
N PHE A 70 0.12 -11.01 -16.09
CA PHE A 70 -0.93 -10.28 -16.84
C PHE A 70 -0.38 -9.24 -17.82
N GLY A 71 0.94 -9.02 -17.82
CA GLY A 71 1.61 -8.15 -18.78
C GLY A 71 1.62 -6.67 -18.42
N MET A 72 1.97 -5.86 -19.43
CA MET A 72 2.18 -4.41 -19.34
C MET A 72 0.91 -3.61 -19.02
N GLY A 73 -0.28 -4.21 -19.08
CA GLY A 73 -1.53 -3.54 -18.72
C GLY A 73 -1.52 -2.94 -17.32
N ILE A 74 -0.74 -3.50 -16.39
CA ILE A 74 -0.56 -2.97 -15.04
C ILE A 74 0.18 -1.61 -15.01
N GLN A 75 0.85 -1.19 -16.07
CA GLN A 75 1.50 0.14 -16.15
C GLN A 75 0.50 1.30 -16.01
N TRP A 76 -0.77 1.07 -16.29
CA TRP A 76 -1.83 2.05 -15.99
C TRP A 76 -1.91 2.38 -14.50
N LEU A 77 -1.60 1.40 -13.63
CA LEU A 77 -1.49 1.68 -12.20
C LEU A 77 -0.29 2.59 -11.89
N CYS A 78 0.87 2.42 -12.57
CA CYS A 78 2.00 3.33 -12.42
C CYS A 78 1.58 4.77 -12.77
N PHE A 79 0.87 4.96 -13.88
CA PHE A 79 0.34 6.26 -14.28
C PHE A 79 -0.64 6.84 -13.23
N LEU A 80 -1.60 6.05 -12.74
CA LEU A 80 -2.53 6.51 -11.71
C LEU A 80 -1.83 6.80 -10.38
N ASN A 81 -0.87 6.00 -9.96
CA ASN A 81 -0.08 6.24 -8.76
C ASN A 81 0.67 7.58 -8.85
N MET A 82 1.24 7.92 -10.00
CA MET A 82 1.87 9.21 -10.22
C MET A 82 0.84 10.35 -10.26
N PHE A 83 -0.18 10.23 -11.11
CA PHE A 83 -1.11 11.32 -11.37
C PHE A 83 -2.08 11.52 -10.20
N VAL A 84 -2.74 10.47 -9.73
CA VAL A 84 -3.70 10.54 -8.62
C VAL A 84 -2.96 10.53 -7.28
N GLY A 85 -2.04 9.60 -7.08
CA GLY A 85 -1.34 9.39 -5.81
C GLY A 85 -0.33 10.49 -5.45
N VAL A 86 0.19 11.25 -6.44
CA VAL A 86 1.10 12.38 -6.16
C VAL A 86 0.50 13.70 -6.63
N VAL A 87 0.23 13.89 -7.93
CA VAL A 87 -0.18 15.21 -8.43
C VAL A 87 -1.49 15.66 -7.79
N ILE A 88 -2.55 14.86 -7.89
CA ILE A 88 -3.85 15.19 -7.29
C ILE A 88 -3.73 15.20 -5.76
N ALA A 89 -3.08 14.20 -5.17
CA ALA A 89 -2.95 14.09 -3.72
C ALA A 89 -2.23 15.30 -3.10
N PHE A 90 -1.13 15.78 -3.66
CA PHE A 90 -0.39 16.91 -3.10
C PHE A 90 -1.06 18.25 -3.40
N ILE A 91 -1.44 18.50 -4.68
CA ILE A 91 -1.92 19.81 -5.11
C ILE A 91 -3.33 20.08 -4.61
N PHE A 92 -4.24 19.12 -4.78
CA PHE A 92 -5.63 19.32 -4.40
C PHE A 92 -5.87 18.95 -2.93
N PHE A 93 -5.48 17.78 -2.50
CA PHE A 93 -5.76 17.33 -1.13
C PHE A 93 -4.74 17.86 -0.12
N GLY A 94 -3.45 17.73 -0.39
CA GLY A 94 -2.38 17.99 0.56
C GLY A 94 -2.33 19.43 1.03
N LEU A 95 -2.44 20.41 0.12
CA LEU A 95 -2.43 21.83 0.46
C LEU A 95 -3.55 22.21 1.42
N ARG A 96 -4.76 21.70 1.18
CA ARG A 96 -5.92 21.98 2.02
C ARG A 96 -5.85 21.21 3.34
N THR A 97 -5.43 19.95 3.31
CA THR A 97 -5.23 19.12 4.50
C THR A 97 -4.22 19.74 5.45
N ARG A 98 -3.08 20.21 4.93
CA ARG A 98 -2.08 20.90 5.73
C ARG A 98 -2.67 22.15 6.42
N ARG A 99 -3.35 23.01 5.66
CA ARG A 99 -3.97 24.24 6.20
C ARG A 99 -5.04 23.91 7.23
N MET A 100 -5.93 22.96 6.93
CA MET A 100 -6.98 22.52 7.84
C MET A 100 -6.41 21.86 9.10
N GLY A 101 -5.40 21.01 8.95
CA GLY A 101 -4.73 20.35 10.06
C GLY A 101 -4.04 21.33 11.01
N ALA A 102 -3.39 22.36 10.47
CA ALA A 102 -2.78 23.42 11.27
C ALA A 102 -3.85 24.27 12.00
N LYS A 103 -4.92 24.69 11.29
CA LYS A 103 -6.00 25.49 11.87
C LYS A 103 -6.75 24.76 12.99
N LEU A 104 -7.00 23.46 12.82
CA LEU A 104 -7.72 22.64 13.81
C LEU A 104 -6.80 22.05 14.87
N ASN A 105 -5.47 22.26 14.75
CA ASN A 105 -4.45 21.68 15.61
C ASN A 105 -4.61 20.17 15.80
N VAL A 106 -4.76 19.42 14.69
CA VAL A 106 -4.93 17.97 14.67
C VAL A 106 -3.68 17.26 14.19
N SER A 107 -3.49 16.02 14.62
CA SER A 107 -2.27 15.23 14.35
C SER A 107 -2.55 13.90 13.68
N THR A 108 -3.82 13.51 13.50
CA THR A 108 -4.22 12.25 12.87
C THR A 108 -5.32 12.49 11.84
N PHE A 109 -5.49 11.55 10.92
CA PHE A 109 -6.57 11.61 9.92
C PHE A 109 -7.98 11.51 10.56
N PRO A 110 -8.25 10.64 11.55
CA PRO A 110 -9.52 10.64 12.26
C PRO A 110 -9.82 11.97 12.97
N GLN A 111 -8.82 12.61 13.60
CA GLN A 111 -9.01 13.93 14.22
C GLN A 111 -9.33 15.01 13.20
N LEU A 112 -8.72 14.94 12.01
CA LEU A 112 -8.95 15.92 10.96
C LEU A 112 -10.44 16.01 10.60
N LEU A 113 -11.07 14.88 10.35
CA LEU A 113 -12.49 14.79 10.01
C LEU A 113 -13.38 14.98 11.24
N GLY A 114 -13.06 14.36 12.36
CA GLY A 114 -13.82 14.45 13.60
C GLY A 114 -13.92 15.89 14.12
N ARG A 115 -12.82 16.64 14.13
CA ARG A 115 -12.83 18.06 14.57
C ARG A 115 -13.45 18.99 13.54
N HIS A 116 -13.26 18.74 12.24
CA HIS A 116 -13.89 19.52 11.18
C HIS A 116 -15.42 19.47 11.28
N PHE A 117 -15.99 18.27 11.42
CA PHE A 117 -17.44 18.07 11.56
C PHE A 117 -17.95 18.16 13.00
N ARG A 118 -17.09 18.50 13.98
CA ARG A 118 -17.42 18.58 15.41
C ARG A 118 -18.12 17.33 15.94
N SER A 119 -17.63 16.16 15.54
CA SER A 119 -18.22 14.85 15.89
C SER A 119 -17.18 13.86 16.39
N ARG A 120 -17.29 13.48 17.67
CA ARG A 120 -16.45 12.41 18.24
C ARG A 120 -16.73 11.05 17.59
N ASN A 121 -17.98 10.80 17.21
CA ASN A 121 -18.37 9.55 16.57
C ASN A 121 -17.69 9.34 15.22
N ILE A 122 -17.54 10.41 14.40
CA ILE A 122 -16.80 10.35 13.14
C ILE A 122 -15.33 9.99 13.40
N GLN A 123 -14.70 10.63 14.39
CA GLN A 123 -13.31 10.36 14.74
C GLN A 123 -13.12 8.90 15.18
N VAL A 124 -13.94 8.43 16.10
CA VAL A 124 -13.86 7.06 16.65
C VAL A 124 -14.17 6.02 15.57
N PHE A 125 -15.17 6.27 14.71
CA PHE A 125 -15.52 5.35 13.63
C PHE A 125 -14.35 5.17 12.65
N ILE A 126 -13.77 6.26 12.16
CA ILE A 126 -12.62 6.20 11.25
C ILE A 126 -11.43 5.49 11.92
N ALA A 127 -11.15 5.80 13.19
CA ALA A 127 -10.09 5.14 13.94
C ALA A 127 -10.32 3.63 14.10
N ALA A 128 -11.58 3.21 14.32
CA ALA A 128 -11.95 1.80 14.41
C ALA A 128 -11.77 1.07 13.07
N VAL A 129 -12.21 1.67 11.96
CA VAL A 129 -12.03 1.08 10.61
C VAL A 129 -10.53 0.95 10.27
N ILE A 130 -9.71 1.94 10.62
CA ILE A 130 -8.25 1.87 10.44
C ILE A 130 -7.67 0.72 11.27
N PHE A 131 -8.02 0.63 12.54
CA PHE A 131 -7.44 -0.36 13.47
C PHE A 131 -7.85 -1.79 13.13
N ILE A 132 -9.06 -2.01 12.60
CA ILE A 132 -9.58 -3.33 12.22
C ILE A 132 -9.13 -3.72 10.80
N GLY A 133 -9.16 -2.79 9.86
CA GLY A 133 -8.92 -3.11 8.44
C GLY A 133 -7.44 -3.05 8.02
N MET A 134 -6.65 -2.12 8.58
CA MET A 134 -5.26 -1.95 8.19
C MET A 134 -4.32 -3.13 8.54
N PRO A 135 -4.59 -3.97 9.58
CA PRO A 135 -3.78 -5.16 9.81
C PRO A 135 -3.73 -6.13 8.64
N LEU A 136 -4.80 -6.24 7.84
CA LEU A 136 -4.80 -7.03 6.61
C LEU A 136 -3.77 -6.49 5.60
N TYR A 137 -3.75 -5.20 5.38
CA TYR A 137 -2.76 -4.59 4.49
C TYR A 137 -1.33 -4.74 5.04
N ALA A 138 -1.14 -4.55 6.34
CA ALA A 138 0.17 -4.79 6.97
C ALA A 138 0.61 -6.26 6.81
N ALA A 139 -0.30 -7.21 6.96
CA ALA A 139 0.00 -8.64 6.78
C ALA A 139 0.49 -8.98 5.36
N VAL A 140 -0.13 -8.43 4.31
CA VAL A 140 0.32 -8.67 2.92
C VAL A 140 1.69 -8.01 2.63
N VAL A 141 1.97 -6.85 3.24
CA VAL A 141 3.29 -6.21 3.15
C VAL A 141 4.35 -7.04 3.87
N MET A 142 4.02 -7.58 5.06
CA MET A 142 4.89 -8.50 5.81
C MET A 142 5.18 -9.76 4.99
N LYS A 143 4.15 -10.33 4.33
CA LYS A 143 4.31 -11.50 3.47
C LYS A 143 5.28 -11.24 2.33
N GLY A 144 5.16 -10.09 1.64
CA GLY A 144 6.09 -9.71 0.57
C GLY A 144 7.55 -9.63 1.02
N GLY A 145 7.80 -9.08 2.21
CA GLY A 145 9.14 -9.07 2.81
C GLY A 145 9.64 -10.47 3.20
N ALA A 146 8.79 -11.28 3.84
CA ALA A 146 9.14 -12.62 4.30
C ALA A 146 9.42 -13.60 3.15
N VAL A 147 8.60 -13.56 2.07
CA VAL A 147 8.82 -14.37 0.86
C VAL A 147 10.18 -14.06 0.22
N PHE A 148 10.59 -12.80 0.22
CA PHE A 148 11.90 -12.45 -0.33
C PHE A 148 13.06 -12.95 0.55
N ILE A 149 12.93 -12.85 1.88
CA ILE A 149 13.92 -13.40 2.83
C ILE A 149 14.02 -14.90 2.67
N GLU A 150 12.90 -15.62 2.58
CA GLU A 150 12.81 -17.06 2.30
C GLU A 150 13.64 -17.42 1.05
N GLN A 151 13.44 -16.70 -0.05
CA GLN A 151 14.11 -17.00 -1.33
C GLN A 151 15.63 -16.72 -1.32
N ILE A 152 16.06 -15.65 -0.65
CA ILE A 152 17.49 -15.27 -0.62
C ILE A 152 18.28 -16.12 0.36
N PHE A 153 17.75 -16.37 1.56
CA PHE A 153 18.47 -17.11 2.60
C PHE A 153 18.21 -18.61 2.58
N GLN A 154 17.28 -19.08 1.74
CA GLN A 154 16.86 -20.50 1.65
C GLN A 154 16.43 -21.06 3.02
N ILE A 155 15.71 -20.25 3.80
CA ILE A 155 15.15 -20.62 5.11
C ILE A 155 13.63 -20.71 5.02
N ASP A 156 13.02 -21.44 5.96
CA ASP A 156 11.57 -21.61 6.00
C ASP A 156 10.82 -20.27 6.11
N PHE A 157 9.65 -20.18 5.45
CA PHE A 157 8.82 -18.97 5.44
C PHE A 157 8.44 -18.49 6.85
N ASN A 158 8.12 -19.42 7.77
CA ASN A 158 7.69 -19.03 9.11
C ASN A 158 8.84 -18.43 9.92
N VAL A 159 10.06 -18.97 9.72
CA VAL A 159 11.28 -18.41 10.32
C VAL A 159 11.57 -17.02 9.74
N SER A 160 11.46 -16.86 8.42
CA SER A 160 11.62 -15.59 7.73
C SER A 160 10.63 -14.54 8.24
N LEU A 161 9.35 -14.92 8.35
CA LEU A 161 8.29 -14.04 8.86
C LEU A 161 8.52 -13.64 10.31
N LEU A 162 8.93 -14.59 11.17
CA LEU A 162 9.22 -14.30 12.58
C LEU A 162 10.39 -13.32 12.73
N ILE A 163 11.52 -13.59 12.07
CA ILE A 163 12.69 -12.70 12.10
C ILE A 163 12.32 -11.31 11.62
N PHE A 164 11.63 -11.23 10.49
CA PHE A 164 11.20 -9.95 9.90
C PHE A 164 10.28 -9.16 10.85
N THR A 165 9.32 -9.85 11.48
CA THR A 165 8.39 -9.24 12.45
C THR A 165 9.13 -8.70 13.67
N LEU A 166 10.09 -9.44 14.21
CA LEU A 166 10.89 -9.00 15.37
C LEU A 166 11.74 -7.77 15.05
N VAL A 167 12.34 -7.71 13.86
CA VAL A 167 13.11 -6.56 13.39
C VAL A 167 12.20 -5.32 13.29
N ILE A 168 11.01 -5.45 12.71
CA ILE A 168 10.07 -4.33 12.60
C ILE A 168 9.60 -3.87 13.98
N ALA A 169 9.21 -4.79 14.85
CA ALA A 169 8.75 -4.48 16.20
C ALA A 169 9.80 -3.68 16.99
N ALA A 170 11.07 -4.09 16.89
CA ALA A 170 12.17 -3.46 17.63
C ALA A 170 12.32 -1.97 17.30
N TYR A 171 12.16 -1.56 16.03
CA TYR A 171 12.41 -0.17 15.66
C TYR A 171 11.15 0.72 15.62
N VAL A 172 9.97 0.16 15.31
CA VAL A 172 8.73 0.95 15.18
C VAL A 172 8.24 1.46 16.52
N ILE A 173 8.35 0.66 17.59
CA ILE A 173 7.84 1.01 18.92
C ILE A 173 8.56 2.24 19.51
N ALA A 174 9.82 2.46 19.15
CA ALA A 174 10.65 3.51 19.75
C ALA A 174 10.59 4.87 19.02
N GLY A 175 10.49 4.88 17.67
CA GLY A 175 10.91 6.03 16.86
C GLY A 175 9.95 7.23 16.76
N GLY A 176 8.62 7.05 16.87
CA GLY A 176 7.65 8.11 16.55
C GLY A 176 7.78 8.65 15.09
N MET A 177 6.97 9.66 14.71
CA MET A 177 6.90 10.14 13.30
C MET A 177 8.24 10.71 12.79
N LYS A 178 9.04 11.40 13.63
CA LYS A 178 10.35 11.93 13.19
C LYS A 178 11.31 10.78 12.83
N GLY A 179 11.36 9.75 13.67
CA GLY A 179 12.18 8.57 13.42
C GLY A 179 11.74 7.85 12.15
N VAL A 180 10.44 7.60 12.01
CA VAL A 180 9.83 6.99 10.82
C VAL A 180 10.21 7.76 9.56
N MET A 181 10.07 9.09 9.53
CA MET A 181 10.35 9.87 8.31
C MET A 181 11.85 9.92 7.96
N TYR A 182 12.76 9.91 8.93
CA TYR A 182 14.19 9.86 8.65
C TYR A 182 14.60 8.48 8.11
N THR A 183 14.09 7.41 8.69
CA THR A 183 14.35 6.05 8.19
C THR A 183 13.74 5.85 6.81
N ASP A 184 12.50 6.28 6.60
CA ASP A 184 11.83 6.20 5.29
C ASP A 184 12.57 6.98 4.20
N ALA A 185 13.17 8.12 4.51
CA ALA A 185 13.92 8.89 3.53
C ALA A 185 15.17 8.13 3.04
N LEU A 186 15.92 7.48 3.96
CA LEU A 186 17.04 6.60 3.59
C LEU A 186 16.54 5.42 2.76
N GLN A 187 15.47 4.78 3.20
CA GLN A 187 14.84 3.66 2.52
C GLN A 187 14.38 4.04 1.11
N GLY A 188 13.80 5.23 0.95
CA GLY A 188 13.43 5.77 -0.37
C GLY A 188 14.62 5.95 -1.31
N VAL A 189 15.77 6.43 -0.81
CA VAL A 189 16.99 6.55 -1.61
C VAL A 189 17.47 5.17 -2.07
N ILE A 190 17.49 4.18 -1.18
CA ILE A 190 17.88 2.79 -1.52
C ILE A 190 16.94 2.22 -2.58
N MET A 191 15.63 2.35 -2.39
CA MET A 191 14.62 1.87 -3.35
C MET A 191 14.80 2.52 -4.72
N PHE A 192 14.96 3.84 -4.76
CA PHE A 192 15.14 4.57 -6.01
C PHE A 192 16.39 4.14 -6.77
N GLY A 193 17.53 4.08 -6.09
CA GLY A 193 18.80 3.65 -6.69
C GLY A 193 18.76 2.21 -7.20
N CYS A 194 18.18 1.31 -6.42
CA CYS A 194 18.01 -0.09 -6.79
C CYS A 194 17.12 -0.25 -8.04
N MET A 195 15.96 0.43 -8.07
CA MET A 195 15.03 0.32 -9.20
C MET A 195 15.56 1.00 -10.46
N LEU A 196 16.31 2.09 -10.32
CA LEU A 196 17.00 2.72 -11.44
C LEU A 196 18.04 1.76 -12.05
N PHE A 197 18.83 1.09 -11.21
CA PHE A 197 19.78 0.09 -11.67
C PHE A 197 19.07 -1.11 -12.32
N LEU A 198 18.00 -1.61 -11.72
CA LEU A 198 17.20 -2.71 -12.30
C LEU A 198 16.72 -2.36 -13.70
N LEU A 199 16.21 -1.13 -13.90
CA LEU A 199 15.70 -0.68 -15.18
C LEU A 199 16.76 -0.75 -16.30
N PHE A 200 18.00 -0.35 -16.00
CA PHE A 200 19.09 -0.43 -16.96
C PHE A 200 19.59 -1.87 -17.17
N SER A 201 19.77 -2.62 -16.08
CA SER A 201 20.29 -3.98 -16.13
C SER A 201 19.34 -4.96 -16.81
N LEU A 202 18.04 -4.71 -16.76
CA LEU A 202 17.00 -5.54 -17.37
C LEU A 202 17.26 -5.75 -18.87
N TYR A 203 17.55 -4.68 -19.59
CA TYR A 203 17.81 -4.74 -21.04
C TYR A 203 19.18 -5.33 -21.37
N GLN A 204 20.16 -5.14 -20.50
CA GLN A 204 21.49 -5.79 -20.64
C GLN A 204 21.39 -7.31 -20.47
N VAL A 205 20.62 -7.78 -19.46
CA VAL A 205 20.41 -9.22 -19.22
C VAL A 205 19.66 -9.89 -20.37
N LEU A 206 18.75 -9.18 -21.03
CA LEU A 206 18.03 -9.69 -22.19
C LEU A 206 18.85 -9.60 -23.48
N ASP A 207 19.96 -8.85 -23.49
CA ASP A 207 20.73 -8.49 -24.69
C ASP A 207 19.84 -7.89 -25.78
N MET A 208 18.99 -6.92 -25.38
CA MET A 208 18.00 -6.27 -26.23
C MET A 208 17.87 -4.79 -25.87
N ASN A 209 17.52 -3.97 -26.84
CA ASN A 209 17.07 -2.61 -26.55
C ASN A 209 15.58 -2.58 -26.19
N PHE A 210 15.08 -1.42 -25.74
CA PHE A 210 13.68 -1.23 -25.31
C PHE A 210 12.67 -1.63 -26.40
N ILE A 211 12.93 -1.29 -27.66
CA ILE A 211 12.00 -1.56 -28.76
C ILE A 211 11.97 -3.06 -29.09
N GLU A 212 13.13 -3.68 -29.16
CA GLU A 212 13.28 -5.11 -29.43
C GLU A 212 12.61 -5.95 -28.34
N ALA A 213 12.90 -5.67 -27.07
CA ALA A 213 12.31 -6.39 -25.96
C ALA A 213 10.78 -6.34 -25.98
N ASN A 214 10.18 -5.18 -26.30
CA ASN A 214 8.72 -5.08 -26.40
C ASN A 214 8.16 -5.78 -27.65
N LYS A 215 8.87 -5.80 -28.78
CA LYS A 215 8.48 -6.57 -29.97
C LYS A 215 8.51 -8.08 -29.69
N GLU A 216 9.61 -8.56 -29.08
CA GLU A 216 9.74 -9.97 -28.69
C GLU A 216 8.67 -10.36 -27.66
N LEU A 217 8.41 -9.52 -26.66
CA LEU A 217 7.33 -9.76 -25.68
C LEU A 217 5.95 -9.85 -26.37
N THR A 218 5.73 -9.11 -27.44
CA THR A 218 4.51 -9.20 -28.25
C THR A 218 4.47 -10.51 -29.04
N ALA A 219 5.61 -10.91 -29.61
CA ALA A 219 5.71 -12.12 -30.43
C ALA A 219 5.42 -13.41 -29.66
N ILE A 220 5.73 -13.46 -28.36
CA ILE A 220 5.45 -14.62 -27.50
C ILE A 220 3.99 -14.71 -27.01
N ALA A 221 3.09 -13.83 -27.43
CA ALA A 221 1.66 -13.88 -27.05
C ALA A 221 0.99 -15.25 -27.25
N PRO A 222 1.31 -16.06 -28.28
CA PRO A 222 0.75 -17.41 -28.44
C PRO A 222 1.09 -18.36 -27.28
N LEU A 223 2.18 -18.11 -26.54
CA LEU A 223 2.63 -18.92 -25.40
C LEU A 223 1.86 -18.64 -24.10
N VAL A 224 0.91 -17.72 -24.10
CA VAL A 224 0.03 -17.51 -22.94
C VAL A 224 -0.70 -18.80 -22.61
N LEU A 225 -0.65 -19.22 -21.33
CA LEU A 225 -1.30 -20.45 -20.86
C LEU A 225 -2.81 -20.42 -21.12
N GLU A 226 -3.39 -21.54 -21.51
CA GLU A 226 -4.81 -21.66 -21.80
C GLU A 226 -5.72 -21.18 -20.66
N LYS A 227 -5.32 -21.45 -19.40
CA LYS A 227 -6.04 -20.96 -18.22
C LYS A 227 -6.14 -19.42 -18.17
N PHE A 228 -5.14 -18.69 -18.66
CA PHE A 228 -5.17 -17.22 -18.72
C PHE A 228 -5.87 -16.72 -19.98
N LYS A 229 -5.74 -17.40 -21.12
CA LYS A 229 -6.52 -17.09 -22.32
C LYS A 229 -8.02 -17.20 -22.06
N ALA A 230 -8.45 -18.23 -21.33
CA ALA A 230 -9.85 -18.41 -20.92
C ALA A 230 -10.37 -17.25 -20.03
N LEU A 231 -9.47 -16.57 -19.30
CA LEU A 231 -9.81 -15.39 -18.51
C LEU A 231 -9.76 -14.08 -19.32
N GLY A 232 -9.34 -14.12 -20.59
CA GLY A 232 -9.28 -12.97 -21.49
C GLY A 232 -7.89 -12.38 -21.71
N HIS A 233 -6.80 -13.08 -21.38
CA HIS A 233 -5.44 -12.65 -21.67
C HIS A 233 -5.14 -12.68 -23.17
N GLN A 234 -4.57 -11.58 -23.71
CA GLN A 234 -4.26 -11.44 -25.15
C GLN A 234 -2.75 -11.35 -25.46
N GLY A 235 -1.89 -11.50 -24.47
CA GLY A 235 -0.45 -11.30 -24.57
C GLY A 235 0.03 -10.23 -23.59
N TRP A 236 1.34 -10.24 -23.31
CA TRP A 236 1.92 -9.40 -22.24
C TRP A 236 2.02 -7.92 -22.58
N THR A 237 1.90 -7.53 -23.85
CA THR A 237 1.88 -6.11 -24.28
C THR A 237 0.48 -5.56 -24.53
N ALA A 238 -0.55 -6.42 -24.51
CA ALA A 238 -1.94 -6.04 -24.73
C ALA A 238 -2.71 -5.94 -23.41
N MET A 239 -3.77 -5.11 -23.41
CA MET A 239 -4.77 -5.16 -22.35
C MET A 239 -5.61 -6.42 -22.50
N PRO A 240 -6.13 -7.01 -21.40
CA PRO A 240 -7.07 -8.12 -21.50
C PRO A 240 -8.32 -7.74 -22.30
N ILE A 241 -9.02 -8.74 -22.84
CA ILE A 241 -10.31 -8.55 -23.56
C ILE A 241 -11.25 -7.75 -22.67
N THR A 242 -11.74 -6.63 -23.17
CA THR A 242 -12.66 -5.75 -22.44
C THR A 242 -13.87 -6.51 -21.92
N GLY A 243 -14.15 -6.36 -20.63
CA GLY A 243 -15.26 -7.07 -19.99
C GLY A 243 -14.97 -8.54 -19.62
N SER A 244 -13.76 -9.05 -19.85
CA SER A 244 -13.36 -10.38 -19.38
C SER A 244 -13.07 -10.41 -17.87
N PRO A 245 -13.04 -11.60 -17.23
CA PRO A 245 -12.69 -11.72 -15.82
C PRO A 245 -11.34 -11.09 -15.47
N GLN A 246 -10.34 -11.26 -16.33
CA GLN A 246 -9.02 -10.66 -16.13
C GLN A 246 -9.05 -9.14 -16.29
N TRP A 247 -9.84 -8.61 -17.23
CA TRP A 247 -10.02 -7.18 -17.41
C TRP A 247 -10.64 -6.53 -16.15
N TYR A 248 -11.70 -7.13 -15.61
CA TYR A 248 -12.30 -6.61 -14.36
C TYR A 248 -11.32 -6.68 -13.21
N SER A 249 -10.62 -7.80 -13.01
CA SER A 249 -9.61 -7.93 -11.96
C SER A 249 -8.49 -6.88 -12.10
N LEU A 250 -7.94 -6.71 -13.30
CA LEU A 250 -6.86 -5.76 -13.56
C LEU A 250 -7.34 -4.32 -13.41
N VAL A 251 -8.43 -3.95 -14.07
CA VAL A 251 -8.87 -2.55 -14.15
C VAL A 251 -9.58 -2.12 -12.87
N THR A 252 -10.51 -2.92 -12.35
CA THR A 252 -11.33 -2.48 -11.21
C THR A 252 -10.64 -2.66 -9.88
N SER A 253 -10.03 -3.84 -9.63
CA SER A 253 -9.37 -4.10 -8.35
C SER A 253 -7.98 -3.49 -8.29
N LEU A 254 -7.10 -3.84 -9.24
CA LEU A 254 -5.70 -3.45 -9.13
C LEU A 254 -5.48 -1.99 -9.54
N ILE A 255 -5.98 -1.56 -10.69
CA ILE A 255 -5.72 -0.19 -11.19
C ILE A 255 -6.57 0.84 -10.44
N LEU A 256 -7.91 0.70 -10.43
CA LEU A 256 -8.79 1.68 -9.80
C LEU A 256 -8.77 1.58 -8.27
N GLY A 257 -8.83 0.35 -7.71
CA GLY A 257 -8.82 0.14 -6.26
C GLY A 257 -7.61 0.77 -5.60
N VAL A 258 -6.40 0.50 -6.12
CA VAL A 258 -5.16 1.07 -5.60
C VAL A 258 -5.00 2.53 -6.01
N GLY A 259 -5.19 2.85 -7.29
CA GLY A 259 -4.94 4.18 -7.84
C GLY A 259 -5.85 5.28 -7.26
N ILE A 260 -7.11 4.97 -6.92
CA ILE A 260 -8.02 5.91 -6.24
C ILE A 260 -7.85 5.82 -4.72
N GLY A 261 -7.67 4.59 -4.19
CA GLY A 261 -7.58 4.34 -2.76
C GLY A 261 -6.45 5.08 -2.06
N CYS A 262 -5.34 5.30 -2.75
CA CYS A 262 -4.18 6.02 -2.22
C CYS A 262 -4.51 7.46 -1.74
N LEU A 263 -5.52 8.14 -2.32
CA LEU A 263 -5.93 9.48 -1.90
C LEU A 263 -6.42 9.56 -0.45
N ALA A 264 -7.01 8.49 0.06
CA ALA A 264 -7.60 8.45 1.40
C ALA A 264 -6.86 7.51 2.36
N GLN A 265 -5.64 7.13 2.03
CA GLN A 265 -4.78 6.32 2.91
C GLN A 265 -4.36 7.14 4.15
N PRO A 266 -4.77 6.75 5.36
CA PRO A 266 -4.54 7.56 6.56
C PRO A 266 -3.07 7.88 6.82
N GLN A 267 -2.18 6.89 6.62
CA GLN A 267 -0.73 7.04 6.82
C GLN A 267 -0.08 7.98 5.79
N LEU A 268 -0.65 8.12 4.60
CA LEU A 268 -0.18 9.06 3.57
C LEU A 268 -0.70 10.47 3.82
N VAL A 269 -1.98 10.60 4.19
CA VAL A 269 -2.63 11.89 4.47
C VAL A 269 -1.95 12.63 5.63
N VAL A 270 -1.53 11.92 6.66
CA VAL A 270 -0.83 12.52 7.82
C VAL A 270 0.46 13.23 7.40
N ARG A 271 1.18 12.75 6.38
CA ARG A 271 2.42 13.37 5.90
C ARG A 271 2.24 14.78 5.36
N PHE A 272 1.09 15.10 4.79
CA PHE A 272 0.79 16.47 4.37
C PHE A 272 0.78 17.47 5.54
N MET A 273 0.54 16.99 6.76
CA MET A 273 0.51 17.81 7.97
C MET A 273 1.89 17.97 8.63
N THR A 274 2.93 17.30 8.14
CA THR A 274 4.27 17.30 8.75
C THR A 274 5.15 18.47 8.31
N VAL A 275 4.84 19.14 7.20
CA VAL A 275 5.63 20.24 6.64
C VAL A 275 5.12 21.61 7.09
N GLU A 276 6.04 22.59 7.15
CA GLU A 276 5.77 23.93 7.66
C GLU A 276 4.93 24.80 6.70
N SER A 277 5.14 24.67 5.38
CA SER A 277 4.50 25.57 4.40
C SER A 277 3.96 24.85 3.17
N SER A 278 2.97 25.49 2.51
CA SER A 278 2.42 25.01 1.24
C SER A 278 3.45 25.00 0.10
N LYS A 279 4.43 25.92 0.13
CA LYS A 279 5.51 25.98 -0.87
C LYS A 279 6.43 24.77 -0.76
N GLN A 280 6.68 24.32 0.46
CA GLN A 280 7.47 23.09 0.72
C GLN A 280 6.74 21.85 0.21
N LEU A 281 5.41 21.79 0.39
CA LEU A 281 4.61 20.67 -0.12
C LEU A 281 4.66 20.56 -1.65
N ASN A 282 4.52 21.69 -2.37
CA ASN A 282 4.60 21.73 -3.83
C ASN A 282 5.95 21.24 -4.39
N ARG A 283 7.06 21.51 -3.70
CA ARG A 283 8.37 20.98 -4.08
C ARG A 283 8.44 19.46 -4.03
N GLY A 284 7.68 18.84 -3.12
CA GLY A 284 7.56 17.39 -3.01
C GLY A 284 6.88 16.71 -4.20
N VAL A 285 6.05 17.42 -4.96
CA VAL A 285 5.32 16.85 -6.12
C VAL A 285 6.29 16.29 -7.16
N PHE A 286 7.27 17.10 -7.59
CA PHE A 286 8.23 16.67 -8.61
C PHE A 286 9.05 15.46 -8.17
N ILE A 287 9.56 15.51 -6.93
CA ILE A 287 10.35 14.41 -6.36
C ILE A 287 9.49 13.14 -6.27
N GLY A 288 8.26 13.25 -5.79
CA GLY A 288 7.34 12.12 -5.68
C GLY A 288 6.96 11.51 -7.03
N CYS A 289 6.68 12.33 -8.06
CA CYS A 289 6.37 11.84 -9.40
C CYS A 289 7.55 11.06 -10.00
N PHE A 290 8.76 11.65 -9.95
CA PHE A 290 9.95 11.02 -10.47
C PHE A 290 10.30 9.73 -9.73
N PHE A 291 10.17 9.74 -8.41
CA PHE A 291 10.34 8.55 -7.59
C PHE A 291 9.37 7.42 -8.00
N LEU A 292 8.08 7.71 -8.16
CA LEU A 292 7.08 6.70 -8.49
C LEU A 292 7.26 6.13 -9.90
N ILE A 293 7.54 6.96 -10.90
CA ILE A 293 7.76 6.47 -12.27
C ILE A 293 8.92 5.48 -12.30
N ILE A 294 10.03 5.81 -11.66
CA ILE A 294 11.21 4.94 -11.67
C ILE A 294 10.95 3.68 -10.84
N THR A 295 10.45 3.81 -9.61
CA THR A 295 10.32 2.64 -8.71
C THR A 295 9.24 1.66 -9.17
N VAL A 296 8.06 2.16 -9.52
CA VAL A 296 6.93 1.33 -9.94
C VAL A 296 7.05 0.92 -11.40
N GLY A 297 7.44 1.86 -12.27
CA GLY A 297 7.62 1.59 -13.69
C GLY A 297 8.68 0.52 -13.96
N ALA A 298 9.83 0.59 -13.29
CA ALA A 298 10.91 -0.39 -13.48
C ALA A 298 10.47 -1.81 -13.10
N ILE A 299 9.81 -1.97 -11.95
CA ILE A 299 9.45 -3.32 -11.49
C ILE A 299 8.31 -3.93 -12.32
N TYR A 300 7.36 -3.14 -12.81
CA TYR A 300 6.32 -3.66 -13.69
C TYR A 300 6.86 -4.04 -15.07
N HIS A 301 7.85 -3.30 -15.59
CA HIS A 301 8.59 -3.71 -16.78
C HIS A 301 9.38 -4.99 -16.54
N ALA A 302 10.13 -5.07 -15.45
CA ALA A 302 10.89 -6.26 -15.10
C ALA A 302 9.99 -7.50 -14.95
N GLY A 303 8.82 -7.33 -14.34
CA GLY A 303 7.83 -8.40 -14.22
C GLY A 303 7.38 -8.92 -15.60
N ALA A 304 6.92 -8.05 -16.49
CA ALA A 304 6.46 -8.48 -17.81
C ALA A 304 7.60 -9.08 -18.66
N LEU A 305 8.78 -8.44 -18.67
CA LEU A 305 9.95 -8.88 -19.43
C LEU A 305 10.65 -10.13 -18.84
N SER A 306 10.36 -10.52 -17.59
CA SER A 306 10.84 -11.77 -17.02
C SER A 306 10.41 -12.99 -17.84
N ASN A 307 9.27 -12.91 -18.56
CA ASN A 307 8.82 -13.96 -19.45
C ASN A 307 9.84 -14.23 -20.59
N LEU A 308 10.45 -13.20 -21.16
CA LEU A 308 11.51 -13.37 -22.18
C LEU A 308 12.75 -14.01 -21.58
N PHE A 309 13.14 -13.60 -20.37
CA PHE A 309 14.29 -14.19 -19.68
C PHE A 309 14.09 -15.68 -19.45
N PHE A 310 12.96 -16.07 -18.85
CA PHE A 310 12.66 -17.48 -18.56
C PHE A 310 12.49 -18.30 -19.83
N LEU A 311 11.88 -17.74 -20.88
CA LEU A 311 11.77 -18.42 -22.17
C LEU A 311 13.16 -18.73 -22.78
N LYS A 312 14.11 -17.79 -22.66
CA LYS A 312 15.49 -18.00 -23.14
C LYS A 312 16.28 -18.99 -22.29
N THR A 313 16.09 -18.98 -20.97
CA THR A 313 16.92 -19.76 -20.03
C THR A 313 16.32 -21.09 -19.61
N GLU A 314 14.99 -21.17 -19.49
CA GLU A 314 14.26 -22.32 -18.97
C GLU A 314 13.32 -22.96 -20.06
N GLY A 315 13.15 -22.30 -21.20
CA GLY A 315 12.28 -22.78 -22.28
C GLY A 315 10.78 -22.60 -22.03
N ALA A 316 10.38 -21.90 -20.95
CA ALA A 316 8.99 -21.69 -20.55
C ALA A 316 8.77 -20.25 -20.06
N VAL A 317 7.51 -19.78 -20.05
CA VAL A 317 7.18 -18.44 -19.54
C VAL A 317 7.19 -18.39 -18.01
N ALA A 318 7.30 -17.21 -17.44
CA ALA A 318 7.48 -17.00 -16.00
C ALA A 318 6.46 -17.75 -15.12
N THR A 319 5.19 -17.80 -15.53
CA THR A 319 4.10 -18.47 -14.79
C THR A 319 4.08 -20.00 -14.92
N GLU A 320 4.87 -20.56 -15.82
CA GLU A 320 5.12 -22.00 -15.89
C GLU A 320 6.32 -22.40 -15.03
N VAL A 321 7.37 -21.58 -15.06
CA VAL A 321 8.59 -21.79 -14.25
C VAL A 321 8.29 -21.62 -12.74
N VAL A 322 7.52 -20.57 -12.40
CA VAL A 322 7.18 -20.24 -11.02
C VAL A 322 5.66 -20.14 -10.90
N GLN A 323 5.05 -21.15 -10.29
CA GLN A 323 3.59 -21.23 -10.16
C GLN A 323 3.00 -20.17 -9.23
N ASP A 324 3.70 -19.82 -8.16
CA ASP A 324 3.31 -18.77 -7.20
C ASP A 324 3.72 -17.40 -7.76
N ILE A 325 2.74 -16.60 -8.17
CA ILE A 325 2.96 -15.27 -8.76
C ILE A 325 3.76 -14.37 -7.81
N ASP A 326 3.57 -14.49 -6.50
CA ASP A 326 4.28 -13.70 -5.50
C ASP A 326 5.79 -14.07 -5.42
N LYS A 327 6.20 -15.22 -5.97
CA LYS A 327 7.61 -15.67 -6.00
C LYS A 327 8.34 -15.38 -7.31
N ILE A 328 7.64 -14.91 -8.36
CA ILE A 328 8.26 -14.68 -9.69
C ILE A 328 9.37 -13.64 -9.62
N ILE A 329 9.13 -12.49 -9.02
CA ILE A 329 10.13 -11.40 -8.94
C ILE A 329 11.35 -11.81 -8.11
N PRO A 330 11.20 -12.34 -6.89
CA PRO A 330 12.35 -12.86 -6.13
C PRO A 330 13.18 -13.88 -6.90
N TYR A 331 12.52 -14.82 -7.57
CA TYR A 331 13.19 -15.86 -8.35
C TYR A 331 13.91 -15.28 -9.58
N PHE A 332 13.24 -14.37 -10.31
CA PHE A 332 13.85 -13.67 -11.45
C PHE A 332 15.12 -12.91 -11.04
N ILE A 333 15.06 -12.11 -9.97
CA ILE A 333 16.22 -11.34 -9.49
C ILE A 333 17.37 -12.27 -9.11
N ASN A 334 17.08 -13.37 -8.44
CA ASN A 334 18.10 -14.33 -8.01
C ASN A 334 18.78 -15.05 -9.19
N LYS A 335 18.06 -15.30 -10.28
CA LYS A 335 18.56 -15.99 -11.47
C LYS A 335 19.20 -15.06 -12.50
N ALA A 336 18.60 -13.89 -12.72
CA ALA A 336 18.97 -12.99 -13.80
C ALA A 336 20.07 -12.00 -13.41
N MET A 337 20.18 -11.63 -12.13
CA MET A 337 21.05 -10.56 -11.69
C MET A 337 22.30 -11.08 -10.97
N PRO A 338 23.42 -10.33 -11.00
CA PRO A 338 24.62 -10.71 -10.26
C PRO A 338 24.35 -10.69 -8.75
N ASP A 339 25.06 -11.54 -8.01
CA ASP A 339 24.90 -11.75 -6.56
C ASP A 339 24.88 -10.46 -5.73
N TRP A 340 25.76 -9.50 -6.06
CA TRP A 340 25.81 -8.24 -5.33
C TRP A 340 24.53 -7.41 -5.53
N PHE A 341 23.91 -7.48 -6.72
CA PHE A 341 22.67 -6.79 -6.98
C PHE A 341 21.48 -7.48 -6.30
N ALA A 342 21.45 -8.81 -6.28
CA ALA A 342 20.45 -9.56 -5.51
C ALA A 342 20.45 -9.14 -4.02
N ALA A 343 21.65 -8.91 -3.45
CA ALA A 343 21.79 -8.38 -2.10
C ALA A 343 21.26 -6.93 -1.97
N LEU A 344 21.58 -6.05 -2.92
CA LEU A 344 21.05 -4.68 -2.94
C LEU A 344 19.53 -4.68 -3.11
N PHE A 345 19.00 -5.55 -3.97
CA PHE A 345 17.56 -5.69 -4.16
C PHE A 345 16.85 -6.21 -2.90
N MET A 346 17.51 -7.08 -2.13
CA MET A 346 17.01 -7.48 -0.81
C MET A 346 16.89 -6.27 0.12
N LEU A 347 17.89 -5.39 0.17
CA LEU A 347 17.79 -4.15 0.95
C LEU A 347 16.66 -3.24 0.43
N CYS A 348 16.41 -3.23 -0.87
CA CYS A 348 15.28 -2.51 -1.48
C CYS A 348 13.93 -3.06 -0.98
N ILE A 349 13.73 -4.38 -0.97
CA ILE A 349 12.50 -5.01 -0.47
C ILE A 349 12.33 -4.79 1.03
N LEU A 350 13.40 -4.96 1.81
CA LEU A 350 13.37 -4.64 3.25
C LEU A 350 13.00 -3.17 3.47
N SER A 351 13.59 -2.26 2.70
CA SER A 351 13.29 -0.82 2.77
C SER A 351 11.82 -0.53 2.44
N ALA A 352 11.28 -1.12 1.35
CA ALA A 352 9.90 -0.96 0.94
C ALA A 352 8.90 -1.52 1.96
N SER A 353 9.22 -2.68 2.53
CA SER A 353 8.39 -3.29 3.58
C SER A 353 8.41 -2.47 4.86
N MET A 354 9.62 -2.15 5.35
CA MET A 354 9.80 -1.51 6.65
C MET A 354 9.26 -0.07 6.68
N SER A 355 9.42 0.71 5.60
CA SER A 355 8.88 2.08 5.50
C SER A 355 7.35 2.10 5.50
N THR A 356 6.72 1.16 4.82
CA THR A 356 5.27 1.03 4.80
C THR A 356 4.74 0.53 6.15
N LEU A 357 5.31 -0.54 6.69
CA LEU A 357 4.86 -1.15 7.94
C LEU A 357 5.05 -0.22 9.15
N SER A 358 6.16 0.50 9.24
CA SER A 358 6.38 1.48 10.29
C SER A 358 5.28 2.53 10.35
N SER A 359 4.87 3.01 9.18
CA SER A 359 3.84 4.03 9.01
C SER A 359 2.45 3.49 9.30
N GLN A 360 2.15 2.25 8.89
CA GLN A 360 0.89 1.57 9.17
C GLN A 360 0.74 1.29 10.65
N PHE A 361 1.73 0.70 11.29
CA PHE A 361 1.70 0.40 12.73
C PHE A 361 1.64 1.66 13.58
N HIS A 362 2.37 2.72 13.19
CA HIS A 362 2.25 4.02 13.85
C HIS A 362 0.82 4.59 13.73
N THR A 363 0.21 4.48 12.55
CA THR A 363 -1.16 4.96 12.30
C THR A 363 -2.19 4.17 13.11
N MET A 364 -2.08 2.83 13.14
CA MET A 364 -2.95 1.97 13.95
C MET A 364 -2.80 2.27 15.46
N GLY A 365 -1.57 2.40 15.94
CA GLY A 365 -1.32 2.78 17.34
C GLY A 365 -1.89 4.16 17.68
N ALA A 366 -1.73 5.15 16.80
CA ALA A 366 -2.30 6.49 16.97
C ALA A 366 -3.84 6.45 16.99
N SER A 367 -4.47 5.60 16.15
CA SER A 367 -5.92 5.40 16.13
C SER A 367 -6.45 4.89 17.48
N VAL A 368 -5.78 3.92 18.08
CA VAL A 368 -6.17 3.41 19.41
C VAL A 368 -5.89 4.43 20.51
N GLY A 369 -4.65 4.92 20.58
CA GLY A 369 -4.22 5.76 21.68
C GLY A 369 -4.75 7.18 21.59
N SER A 370 -4.55 7.86 20.46
CA SER A 370 -4.90 9.27 20.31
C SER A 370 -6.38 9.47 19.97
N ASP A 371 -6.92 8.62 19.06
CA ASP A 371 -8.24 8.87 18.48
C ASP A 371 -9.38 8.19 19.22
N ILE A 372 -9.17 6.99 19.78
CA ILE A 372 -10.17 6.32 20.60
C ILE A 372 -9.96 6.68 22.07
N TYR A 373 -8.85 6.22 22.68
CA TYR A 373 -8.63 6.37 24.11
C TYR A 373 -8.54 7.84 24.53
N GLY A 374 -7.79 8.69 23.81
CA GLY A 374 -7.62 10.11 24.11
C GLY A 374 -8.91 10.93 23.98
N THR A 375 -9.90 10.46 23.18
CA THR A 375 -11.20 11.12 23.04
C THR A 375 -12.09 10.93 24.27
N TYR A 376 -12.01 9.77 24.92
CA TYR A 376 -12.85 9.47 26.09
C TYR A 376 -12.15 9.72 27.44
N LYS A 377 -10.82 9.58 27.47
CA LYS A 377 -10.03 9.74 28.70
C LYS A 377 -8.83 10.65 28.46
N PRO A 378 -9.04 11.97 28.40
CA PRO A 378 -7.92 12.92 28.29
C PRO A 378 -7.05 12.82 29.55
N ARG A 379 -5.88 12.22 29.44
CA ARG A 379 -4.94 11.98 30.54
C ARG A 379 -3.53 12.49 30.19
N SER A 380 -2.64 12.40 31.19
CA SER A 380 -1.25 12.83 31.04
C SER A 380 -0.59 12.21 29.80
N ARG A 381 0.31 12.96 29.18
CA ARG A 381 1.07 12.65 27.98
C ARG A 381 1.70 11.25 27.99
N ASN A 382 2.33 10.86 29.10
CA ASN A 382 3.02 9.55 29.22
C ASN A 382 2.06 8.38 29.10
N LYS A 383 0.86 8.49 29.68
CA LYS A 383 -0.16 7.42 29.57
C LYS A 383 -0.68 7.28 28.14
N LEU A 384 -0.85 8.40 27.41
CA LEU A 384 -1.27 8.39 26.01
C LEU A 384 -0.24 7.70 25.11
N THR A 385 1.04 8.05 25.25
CA THR A 385 2.13 7.43 24.47
C THR A 385 2.24 5.93 24.73
N ASN A 386 2.06 5.48 25.99
CA ASN A 386 2.07 4.05 26.31
C ASN A 386 0.88 3.31 25.67
N VAL A 387 -0.32 3.90 25.62
CA VAL A 387 -1.46 3.30 24.93
C VAL A 387 -1.22 3.22 23.42
N ILE A 388 -0.59 4.24 22.81
CA ILE A 388 -0.20 4.19 21.40
C ILE A 388 0.77 3.03 21.16
N ARG A 389 1.81 2.87 21.99
CA ARG A 389 2.79 1.78 21.88
C ARG A 389 2.16 0.39 22.04
N LEU A 390 1.23 0.23 22.96
CA LEU A 390 0.46 -1.00 23.12
C LEU A 390 -0.41 -1.28 21.89
N GLY A 391 -1.04 -0.26 21.32
CA GLY A 391 -1.77 -0.37 20.07
C GLY A 391 -0.89 -0.81 18.90
N VAL A 392 0.33 -0.27 18.80
CA VAL A 392 1.34 -0.71 17.81
C VAL A 392 1.67 -2.19 18.00
N LEU A 393 2.02 -2.61 19.22
CA LEU A 393 2.39 -4.00 19.51
C LEU A 393 1.25 -4.97 19.18
N PHE A 394 0.02 -4.63 19.57
CA PHE A 394 -1.15 -5.44 19.27
C PHE A 394 -1.40 -5.54 17.76
N SER A 395 -1.25 -4.44 17.03
CA SER A 395 -1.41 -4.42 15.57
C SER A 395 -0.36 -5.28 14.87
N ILE A 396 0.89 -5.28 15.33
CA ILE A 396 1.96 -6.15 14.82
C ILE A 396 1.57 -7.63 15.02
N LEU A 397 1.13 -7.98 16.23
CA LEU A 397 0.72 -9.37 16.55
C LEU A 397 -0.45 -9.83 15.68
N VAL A 398 -1.48 -9.01 15.54
CA VAL A 398 -2.65 -9.33 14.69
C VAL A 398 -2.21 -9.47 13.23
N SER A 399 -1.38 -8.57 12.71
CA SER A 399 -0.89 -8.64 11.33
C SER A 399 -0.02 -9.88 11.10
N TYR A 400 0.78 -10.28 12.08
CA TYR A 400 1.58 -11.52 12.03
C TYR A 400 0.68 -12.76 11.91
N ILE A 401 -0.37 -12.85 12.75
CA ILE A 401 -1.33 -13.97 12.72
C ILE A 401 -2.06 -14.00 11.37
N ILE A 402 -2.54 -12.85 10.89
CA ILE A 402 -3.20 -12.78 9.58
C ILE A 402 -2.23 -13.22 8.50
N CYS A 403 -0.98 -12.73 8.50
CA CYS A 403 0.03 -13.08 7.49
C CYS A 403 0.28 -14.58 7.40
N TYR A 404 0.32 -15.27 8.55
CA TYR A 404 0.46 -16.73 8.62
C TYR A 404 -0.71 -17.47 7.95
N MET A 405 -1.92 -16.90 8.01
CA MET A 405 -3.14 -17.50 7.46
C MET A 405 -3.40 -17.12 5.99
N LEU A 406 -2.67 -16.16 5.43
CA LEU A 406 -2.92 -15.68 4.07
C LEU A 406 -2.57 -16.74 3.01
N PRO A 407 -3.46 -16.95 2.00
CA PRO A 407 -3.18 -17.85 0.89
C PRO A 407 -2.05 -17.34 -0.01
N HIS A 408 -1.61 -18.18 -0.96
CA HIS A 408 -0.71 -17.78 -2.04
C HIS A 408 -1.38 -16.74 -2.97
N ASP A 409 -0.59 -16.03 -3.77
CA ASP A 409 -1.04 -15.04 -4.78
C ASP A 409 -1.94 -13.91 -4.21
N ILE A 410 -1.79 -13.56 -2.93
CA ILE A 410 -2.66 -12.61 -2.23
C ILE A 410 -2.08 -11.20 -2.15
N ILE A 411 -0.76 -11.02 -2.35
CA ILE A 411 -0.07 -9.78 -1.98
C ILE A 411 -0.67 -8.56 -2.72
N ALA A 412 -0.82 -8.63 -4.04
CA ALA A 412 -1.41 -7.54 -4.82
C ALA A 412 -2.88 -7.32 -4.47
N ARG A 413 -3.69 -8.40 -4.39
CA ARG A 413 -5.12 -8.32 -4.08
C ARG A 413 -5.40 -7.81 -2.67
N GLY A 414 -4.70 -8.32 -1.66
CA GLY A 414 -4.88 -7.87 -0.28
C GLY A 414 -4.56 -6.39 -0.09
N THR A 415 -3.60 -5.87 -0.87
CA THR A 415 -3.32 -4.44 -0.94
C THR A 415 -4.51 -3.67 -1.54
N SER A 416 -5.05 -4.12 -2.67
CA SER A 416 -6.17 -3.45 -3.34
C SER A 416 -7.45 -3.47 -2.50
N ILE A 417 -7.72 -4.55 -1.77
CA ILE A 417 -8.87 -4.66 -0.86
C ILE A 417 -8.89 -3.52 0.16
N PHE A 418 -7.80 -3.34 0.90
CA PHE A 418 -7.76 -2.28 1.92
C PHE A 418 -7.78 -0.88 1.31
N MET A 419 -7.08 -0.69 0.20
CA MET A 419 -7.11 0.61 -0.51
C MET A 419 -8.50 0.92 -1.07
N GLY A 420 -9.22 -0.07 -1.61
CA GLY A 420 -10.60 0.05 -2.05
C GLY A 420 -11.57 0.41 -0.92
N ILE A 421 -11.42 -0.20 0.26
CA ILE A 421 -12.18 0.16 1.46
C ILE A 421 -11.91 1.62 1.86
N CYS A 422 -10.65 2.07 1.86
CA CYS A 422 -10.30 3.46 2.16
C CYS A 422 -10.91 4.44 1.14
N ALA A 423 -10.93 4.08 -0.15
CA ALA A 423 -11.59 4.87 -1.17
C ALA A 423 -13.10 5.00 -0.90
N ALA A 424 -13.77 3.90 -0.70
CA ALA A 424 -15.22 3.88 -0.52
C ALA A 424 -15.67 4.52 0.80
N ALA A 425 -14.97 4.21 1.91
CA ALA A 425 -15.33 4.71 3.23
C ALA A 425 -14.87 6.15 3.48
N PHE A 426 -13.62 6.49 3.15
CA PHE A 426 -13.02 7.74 3.62
C PHE A 426 -12.97 8.85 2.59
N LEU A 427 -12.79 8.53 1.30
CA LEU A 427 -12.56 9.53 0.27
C LEU A 427 -13.73 10.52 0.11
N PRO A 428 -15.01 10.11 0.08
CA PRO A 428 -16.12 11.07 -0.04
C PRO A 428 -16.19 12.02 1.14
N ALA A 429 -16.03 11.51 2.37
CA ALA A 429 -16.01 12.31 3.59
C ALA A 429 -14.83 13.28 3.62
N TYR A 430 -13.65 12.84 3.20
CA TYR A 430 -12.43 13.63 3.13
C TYR A 430 -12.52 14.72 2.06
N PHE A 431 -12.98 14.38 0.86
CA PHE A 431 -13.22 15.36 -0.20
C PHE A 431 -14.22 16.44 0.24
N CYS A 432 -15.35 16.06 0.81
CA CYS A 432 -16.36 16.99 1.28
C CYS A 432 -15.84 17.89 2.42
N ALA A 433 -15.02 17.38 3.33
CA ALA A 433 -14.39 18.20 4.36
C ALA A 433 -13.49 19.30 3.78
N LEU A 434 -12.84 19.05 2.65
CA LEU A 434 -11.93 19.99 2.01
C LEU A 434 -12.63 20.97 1.06
N TYR A 435 -13.74 20.56 0.44
CA TYR A 435 -14.29 21.28 -0.71
C TYR A 435 -15.77 21.63 -0.61
N TRP A 436 -16.58 20.91 0.18
CA TRP A 436 -18.02 21.09 0.18
C TRP A 436 -18.60 21.58 1.51
N LYS A 437 -18.87 22.88 1.58
CA LYS A 437 -19.33 23.55 2.81
C LYS A 437 -20.71 23.10 3.31
N LYS A 438 -21.53 22.46 2.45
CA LYS A 438 -22.87 21.96 2.83
C LYS A 438 -22.84 20.54 3.42
N ALA A 439 -21.67 19.90 3.48
CA ALA A 439 -21.54 18.59 4.10
C ALA A 439 -21.86 18.65 5.60
N THR A 440 -22.74 17.76 6.04
CA THR A 440 -23.19 17.67 7.44
C THR A 440 -22.56 16.48 8.14
N LYS A 441 -22.51 16.53 9.48
CA LYS A 441 -22.03 15.39 10.29
C LYS A 441 -22.83 14.10 10.05
N GLN A 442 -24.15 14.22 9.79
CA GLN A 442 -25.03 13.09 9.48
C GLN A 442 -24.70 12.49 8.12
N GLY A 443 -24.54 13.33 7.08
CA GLY A 443 -24.16 12.88 5.75
C GLY A 443 -22.79 12.20 5.72
N VAL A 444 -21.81 12.76 6.43
CA VAL A 444 -20.49 12.13 6.58
C VAL A 444 -20.57 10.78 7.29
N MET A 445 -21.31 10.68 8.39
CA MET A 445 -21.44 9.42 9.10
C MET A 445 -22.15 8.35 8.25
N ALA A 446 -23.18 8.73 7.50
CA ALA A 446 -23.85 7.83 6.59
C ALA A 446 -22.91 7.33 5.46
N SER A 447 -22.12 8.23 4.87
CA SER A 447 -21.11 7.88 3.87
C SER A 447 -20.08 6.89 4.42
N LEU A 448 -19.56 7.14 5.62
CA LEU A 448 -18.61 6.23 6.28
C LEU A 448 -19.20 4.83 6.50
N TRP A 449 -20.45 4.75 6.97
CA TRP A 449 -21.14 3.47 7.15
C TRP A 449 -21.40 2.76 5.82
N VAL A 450 -21.99 3.47 4.85
CA VAL A 450 -22.32 2.91 3.53
C VAL A 450 -21.06 2.43 2.80
N GLY A 451 -19.99 3.24 2.80
CA GLY A 451 -18.74 2.85 2.17
C GLY A 451 -18.08 1.65 2.83
N THR A 452 -18.07 1.60 4.17
CA THR A 452 -17.46 0.49 4.91
C THR A 452 -18.29 -0.79 4.79
N ILE A 453 -19.60 -0.72 5.10
CA ILE A 453 -20.48 -1.89 5.05
C ILE A 453 -20.66 -2.37 3.61
N GLY A 454 -20.81 -1.45 2.65
CA GLY A 454 -20.94 -1.80 1.24
C GLY A 454 -19.70 -2.54 0.71
N SER A 455 -18.50 -2.08 1.07
CA SER A 455 -17.26 -2.80 0.70
C SER A 455 -17.17 -4.17 1.35
N LEU A 456 -17.43 -4.27 2.66
CA LEU A 456 -17.38 -5.54 3.38
C LEU A 456 -18.45 -6.52 2.89
N PHE A 457 -19.67 -6.03 2.65
CA PHE A 457 -20.75 -6.85 2.12
C PHE A 457 -20.38 -7.41 0.75
N ALA A 458 -19.84 -6.58 -0.14
CA ALA A 458 -19.45 -7.05 -1.46
C ALA A 458 -18.29 -8.05 -1.42
N LEU A 459 -17.30 -7.87 -0.53
CA LEU A 459 -16.19 -8.81 -0.34
C LEU A 459 -16.67 -10.17 0.22
N VAL A 460 -17.58 -10.13 1.19
CA VAL A 460 -18.05 -11.36 1.87
C VAL A 460 -19.07 -12.13 1.05
N PHE A 461 -19.89 -11.45 0.23
CA PHE A 461 -21.07 -12.07 -0.38
C PHE A 461 -21.15 -11.98 -1.90
N LEU A 462 -20.39 -11.09 -2.55
CA LEU A 462 -20.49 -10.89 -4.00
C LEU A 462 -19.21 -11.26 -4.74
N HIS A 463 -18.05 -10.87 -4.25
CA HIS A 463 -16.77 -11.10 -4.93
C HIS A 463 -16.29 -12.53 -4.68
N GLN A 464 -16.23 -13.35 -5.73
CA GLN A 464 -16.08 -14.80 -5.63
C GLN A 464 -14.85 -15.24 -4.83
N LYS A 465 -13.67 -14.74 -5.17
CA LYS A 465 -12.41 -15.18 -4.56
C LYS A 465 -12.35 -14.92 -3.05
N GLU A 466 -12.81 -13.75 -2.62
CA GLU A 466 -12.81 -13.37 -1.20
C GLU A 466 -13.94 -14.06 -0.43
N SER A 467 -15.11 -14.19 -1.05
CA SER A 467 -16.24 -14.90 -0.45
C SER A 467 -15.95 -16.39 -0.24
N GLU A 468 -15.35 -17.05 -1.23
CA GLU A 468 -14.89 -18.45 -1.13
C GLU A 468 -13.82 -18.60 -0.03
N ALA A 469 -12.82 -17.70 0.00
CA ALA A 469 -11.75 -17.74 1.00
C ALA A 469 -12.26 -17.53 2.43
N LEU A 470 -13.27 -16.66 2.61
CA LEU A 470 -13.88 -16.41 3.92
C LEU A 470 -14.88 -17.49 4.34
N GLY A 471 -15.52 -18.17 3.39
CA GLY A 471 -16.50 -19.24 3.63
C GLY A 471 -17.80 -18.81 4.32
N ILE A 472 -17.96 -17.51 4.64
CA ILE A 472 -19.12 -17.01 5.39
C ILE A 472 -20.41 -17.13 4.56
N CYS A 473 -20.37 -16.76 3.28
CA CYS A 473 -21.51 -16.87 2.40
C CYS A 473 -21.97 -18.34 2.26
N LYS A 474 -21.01 -19.25 2.10
CA LYS A 474 -21.27 -20.70 2.03
C LYS A 474 -21.89 -21.24 3.31
N ALA A 475 -21.39 -20.80 4.48
CA ALA A 475 -21.92 -21.21 5.78
C ALA A 475 -23.35 -20.72 6.01
N LEU A 476 -23.70 -19.51 5.55
CA LEU A 476 -25.02 -18.90 5.77
C LEU A 476 -26.06 -19.27 4.71
N PHE A 477 -25.66 -19.39 3.45
CA PHE A 477 -26.56 -19.50 2.30
C PHE A 477 -26.33 -20.76 1.44
N GLY A 478 -25.36 -21.62 1.78
CA GLY A 478 -25.05 -22.85 1.06
C GLY A 478 -24.43 -22.63 -0.33
N ARG A 479 -24.00 -21.40 -0.66
CA ARG A 479 -23.38 -21.03 -1.93
C ARG A 479 -22.22 -20.08 -1.72
N ASP A 480 -21.26 -20.12 -2.63
CA ASP A 480 -20.02 -19.36 -2.49
C ASP A 480 -20.23 -17.83 -2.66
N VAL A 481 -21.20 -17.42 -3.50
CA VAL A 481 -21.61 -16.02 -3.69
C VAL A 481 -23.13 -15.89 -3.79
N LEU A 482 -23.68 -14.74 -3.43
CA LEU A 482 -25.13 -14.48 -3.53
C LEU A 482 -25.56 -14.26 -4.98
N ILE A 483 -24.75 -13.59 -5.78
CA ILE A 483 -25.04 -13.25 -7.18
C ILE A 483 -23.99 -13.94 -8.05
N THR A 484 -24.42 -14.93 -8.81
CA THR A 484 -23.57 -15.68 -9.75
C THR A 484 -23.54 -15.06 -11.14
N THR A 485 -24.46 -14.12 -11.43
CA THR A 485 -24.55 -13.45 -12.72
C THR A 485 -23.31 -12.60 -12.97
N TYR A 486 -22.61 -12.88 -14.06
CA TYR A 486 -21.48 -12.08 -14.51
C TYR A 486 -21.92 -10.64 -14.82
N PRO A 487 -21.15 -9.59 -14.46
CA PRO A 487 -19.77 -9.65 -13.93
C PRO A 487 -19.66 -9.50 -12.39
N PHE A 488 -20.73 -9.58 -11.61
CA PHE A 488 -20.73 -9.34 -10.17
C PHE A 488 -19.67 -10.13 -9.38
N PRO A 489 -19.39 -11.43 -9.68
CA PRO A 489 -18.39 -12.21 -8.96
C PRO A 489 -16.94 -11.75 -9.13
N VAL A 490 -16.66 -10.90 -10.14
CA VAL A 490 -15.30 -10.47 -10.49
C VAL A 490 -15.06 -8.96 -10.41
N ILE A 491 -16.12 -8.17 -10.19
CA ILE A 491 -16.03 -6.72 -10.05
C ILE A 491 -15.57 -6.36 -8.63
N ASP A 492 -14.59 -5.44 -8.55
CA ASP A 492 -14.16 -4.92 -7.27
C ASP A 492 -15.27 -4.13 -6.54
N PRO A 493 -15.41 -4.31 -5.22
CA PRO A 493 -16.36 -3.58 -4.39
C PRO A 493 -16.33 -2.05 -4.53
N ILE A 494 -15.22 -1.47 -4.92
CA ILE A 494 -15.07 -0.01 -5.09
C ILE A 494 -16.09 0.55 -6.09
N LEU A 495 -16.45 -0.23 -7.14
CA LEU A 495 -17.39 0.23 -8.17
C LEU A 495 -18.83 0.40 -7.66
N PHE A 496 -19.19 -0.25 -6.57
CA PHE A 496 -20.50 -0.09 -5.93
C PHE A 496 -20.41 0.79 -4.69
N ALA A 497 -19.47 0.46 -3.80
CA ALA A 497 -19.40 1.07 -2.48
C ALA A 497 -19.01 2.55 -2.55
N LEU A 498 -18.10 2.94 -3.46
CA LEU A 498 -17.72 4.36 -3.61
C LEU A 498 -18.86 5.24 -4.14
N PRO A 499 -19.56 4.90 -5.25
CA PRO A 499 -20.70 5.68 -5.70
C PRO A 499 -21.84 5.75 -4.67
N LEU A 500 -22.16 4.63 -3.99
CA LEU A 500 -23.18 4.62 -2.94
C LEU A 500 -22.79 5.49 -1.75
N SER A 501 -21.52 5.49 -1.37
CA SER A 501 -20.99 6.36 -0.32
C SER A 501 -21.07 7.85 -0.70
N VAL A 502 -20.77 8.18 -1.96
CA VAL A 502 -20.94 9.55 -2.51
C VAL A 502 -22.42 9.96 -2.52
N LEU A 503 -23.31 9.09 -2.96
CA LEU A 503 -24.76 9.36 -2.92
C LEU A 503 -25.23 9.59 -1.49
N ALA A 504 -24.83 8.75 -0.55
CA ALA A 504 -25.21 8.86 0.85
C ALA A 504 -24.79 10.21 1.46
N ILE A 505 -23.54 10.67 1.23
CA ILE A 505 -23.09 11.94 1.78
C ILE A 505 -23.85 13.11 1.15
N VAL A 506 -24.11 13.08 -0.16
CA VAL A 506 -24.81 14.15 -0.88
C VAL A 506 -26.26 14.24 -0.42
N VAL A 507 -27.01 13.13 -0.52
CA VAL A 507 -28.44 13.10 -0.21
C VAL A 507 -28.69 13.48 1.25
N ILE A 508 -28.01 12.81 2.19
CA ILE A 508 -28.24 13.04 3.63
C ILE A 508 -27.74 14.42 4.05
N SER A 509 -26.65 14.92 3.46
CA SER A 509 -26.22 16.29 3.77
C SER A 509 -27.21 17.32 3.28
N LEU A 510 -27.77 17.18 2.08
CA LEU A 510 -28.80 18.11 1.58
C LEU A 510 -30.08 18.07 2.42
N MET A 511 -30.49 16.89 2.90
CA MET A 511 -31.66 16.72 3.78
C MET A 511 -31.45 17.33 5.18
N THR A 512 -30.20 17.28 5.68
CA THR A 512 -29.88 17.71 7.05
C THR A 512 -29.17 19.05 7.15
N TYR A 513 -28.92 19.69 6.01
CA TYR A 513 -28.30 21.01 5.96
C TYR A 513 -29.35 22.07 6.39
N ARG A 514 -29.15 22.64 7.56
CA ARG A 514 -29.89 23.81 8.02
C ARG A 514 -29.05 25.04 7.69
N LYS A 515 -29.66 26.04 7.01
CA LYS A 515 -29.02 27.33 6.71
C LYS A 515 -28.61 28.08 7.97
#